data_f8c0536d7f9390e452e64fdaf32d44e9
#
_entry.id   f8c0536d7f9390e452e64fdaf32d44e9
#
_cell.length_a   1.000
_cell.length_b   1.000
_cell.length_c   1.000
_cell.angle_alpha   90.00
_cell.angle_beta   90.00
_cell.angle_gamma   90.00
#
_symmetry.space_group_name_H-M   'P 1'
#
loop_
_entity.id
_entity.type
_entity.pdbx_description
1 polymer ?
#
loop_
_entity_poly.entity_id
_entity_poly.type
_entity_poly.pdbx_seq_one_letter_code
_entity_poly.pdbx_strand_id
1 'polypeptide(L)'
;MKSVIALLIILMFKCPLVDKPKAQDFSGWWIYGESLHLFKDEKSLKEFEISFLNERKEDLELLYLEIAEMEYFPVDCNVKGHVKNDTLYVDDLEITFIQGCGED
;
A
#
# COMPACT_ATOMS: atom_id res chain seq x y z
N MET A 1 -8.63 -24.58 -40.98
CA MET A 1 -9.61 -23.82 -40.46
C MET A 1 -9.85 -24.05 -39.02
N LYS A 2 -10.04 -25.29 -38.59
CA LYS A 2 -10.30 -25.46 -37.20
C LYS A 2 -9.14 -25.08 -36.34
N SER A 3 -7.95 -25.25 -36.79
CA SER A 3 -6.79 -24.89 -35.99
C SER A 3 -6.70 -23.40 -35.75
N VAL A 4 -7.23 -22.63 -36.67
CA VAL A 4 -7.20 -21.20 -36.51
C VAL A 4 -8.12 -20.77 -35.38
N ILE A 5 -9.26 -21.39 -35.26
CA ILE A 5 -10.20 -21.07 -34.23
C ILE A 5 -9.64 -21.44 -32.87
N ALA A 6 -9.00 -22.57 -32.79
CA ALA A 6 -8.40 -22.98 -31.54
C ALA A 6 -7.33 -22.02 -31.11
N LEU A 7 -6.59 -21.52 -32.04
CA LEU A 7 -5.53 -20.57 -31.74
C LEU A 7 -6.09 -19.29 -31.15
N LEU A 8 -7.19 -18.82 -31.68
CA LEU A 8 -7.80 -17.62 -31.15
C LEU A 8 -8.27 -17.79 -29.74
N ILE A 9 -8.79 -18.92 -29.42
CA ILE A 9 -9.26 -19.19 -28.08
C ILE A 9 -8.10 -19.14 -27.10
N ILE A 10 -6.97 -19.70 -27.47
CA ILE A 10 -5.82 -19.70 -26.61
C ILE A 10 -5.35 -18.26 -26.34
N LEU A 11 -5.38 -17.42 -27.32
CA LEU A 11 -4.97 -16.05 -27.13
C LEU A 11 -5.87 -15.33 -26.15
N MET A 12 -7.14 -15.63 -26.16
CA MET A 12 -8.05 -14.99 -25.27
C MET A 12 -7.81 -15.35 -23.83
N PHE A 13 -7.33 -16.54 -23.60
CA PHE A 13 -7.07 -16.94 -22.24
C PHE A 13 -5.91 -16.19 -21.63
N LYS A 14 -5.02 -15.69 -22.38
CA LYS A 14 -3.87 -15.02 -21.82
C LYS A 14 -4.20 -13.66 -21.25
N CYS A 15 -5.11 -12.96 -21.85
CA CYS A 15 -5.40 -11.62 -21.44
C CYS A 15 -5.85 -11.49 -20.00
N PRO A 16 -6.77 -12.26 -19.51
CA PRO A 16 -7.23 -12.08 -18.15
C PRO A 16 -6.20 -12.46 -17.12
N LEU A 17 -5.21 -13.20 -17.50
CA LEU A 17 -4.25 -13.65 -16.52
C LEU A 17 -3.23 -12.59 -16.14
N VAL A 18 -3.11 -11.55 -16.90
CA VAL A 18 -2.09 -10.56 -16.63
C VAL A 18 -2.64 -9.26 -16.11
N ASP A 19 -3.89 -9.23 -15.72
CA ASP A 19 -4.45 -7.99 -15.30
C ASP A 19 -4.19 -7.64 -13.87
N LYS A 20 -3.65 -8.51 -13.08
CA LYS A 20 -3.44 -8.23 -11.70
C LYS A 20 -2.27 -7.27 -11.53
N PRO A 21 -2.45 -6.16 -10.85
CA PRO A 21 -1.37 -5.21 -10.70
C PRO A 21 -0.24 -5.80 -9.88
N LYS A 22 0.97 -5.44 -10.21
CA LYS A 22 2.11 -5.95 -9.53
C LYS A 22 2.40 -5.08 -8.34
N ALA A 23 2.71 -5.68 -7.19
CA ALA A 23 3.03 -4.91 -6.01
C ALA A 23 4.33 -4.17 -6.21
N GLN A 24 4.39 -2.95 -5.71
CA GLN A 24 5.56 -2.12 -5.79
C GLN A 24 5.99 -1.75 -4.39
N ASP A 25 7.23 -1.32 -4.23
CA ASP A 25 7.76 -0.92 -2.95
C ASP A 25 7.77 0.60 -2.86
N PHE A 26 7.28 1.12 -1.75
CA PHE A 26 7.25 2.54 -1.51
C PHE A 26 7.90 2.82 -0.16
N SER A 27 8.62 3.91 -0.04
CA SER A 27 9.18 4.36 1.23
C SER A 27 8.66 5.76 1.51
N GLY A 28 8.31 6.00 2.74
CA GLY A 28 7.79 7.31 3.10
C GLY A 28 7.23 7.32 4.50
N TRP A 29 6.13 8.05 4.70
CA TRP A 29 5.57 8.24 6.01
C TRP A 29 4.11 7.81 6.07
N TRP A 30 3.77 7.14 7.16
CA TRP A 30 2.40 6.77 7.45
C TRP A 30 1.85 7.83 8.40
N ILE A 31 0.77 8.46 8.04
CA ILE A 31 0.18 9.52 8.81
C ILE A 31 -1.29 9.19 9.05
N TYR A 32 -1.69 9.19 10.32
CA TYR A 32 -3.06 8.90 10.65
C TYR A 32 -3.65 10.05 11.44
N GLY A 33 -4.84 10.46 11.10
CA GLY A 33 -5.56 11.46 11.85
C GLY A 33 -7.00 11.53 11.41
N GLU A 34 -7.88 11.82 12.34
CA GLU A 34 -9.30 11.96 12.06
C GLU A 34 -9.86 10.77 11.30
N SER A 35 -9.48 9.59 11.73
CA SER A 35 -9.97 8.32 11.17
C SER A 35 -9.51 8.05 9.74
N LEU A 36 -8.51 8.74 9.27
CA LEU A 36 -8.01 8.57 7.92
C LEU A 36 -6.54 8.21 7.94
N HIS A 37 -6.18 7.16 7.23
CA HIS A 37 -4.78 6.74 7.10
C HIS A 37 -4.24 7.24 5.77
N LEU A 38 -3.09 7.89 5.80
CA LEU A 38 -2.45 8.40 4.59
C LEU A 38 -1.01 7.93 4.52
N PHE A 39 -0.51 7.81 3.31
CA PHE A 39 0.88 7.51 3.07
C PHE A 39 1.45 8.62 2.21
N LYS A 40 2.55 9.22 2.65
CA LYS A 40 3.22 10.25 1.88
C LYS A 40 4.52 9.68 1.35
N ASP A 41 4.65 9.65 0.03
CA ASP A 41 5.84 9.09 -0.60
C ASP A 41 7.02 10.03 -0.44
N GLU A 42 8.16 9.51 0.00
CA GLU A 42 9.29 10.37 0.30
C GLU A 42 9.95 10.96 -0.93
N LYS A 43 9.80 10.31 -2.09
CA LYS A 43 10.42 10.83 -3.29
C LYS A 43 9.57 11.85 -3.99
N SER A 44 8.31 11.57 -4.19
CA SER A 44 7.44 12.48 -4.91
C SER A 44 6.70 13.43 -4.00
N LEU A 45 6.65 13.12 -2.71
CA LEU A 45 5.89 13.85 -1.70
C LEU A 45 4.39 13.82 -1.98
N LYS A 46 3.96 12.84 -2.78
CA LYS A 46 2.56 12.69 -3.07
C LYS A 46 1.90 11.92 -1.96
N GLU A 47 0.67 12.26 -1.64
CA GLU A 47 -0.06 11.61 -0.57
C GLU A 47 -1.13 10.71 -1.14
N PHE A 48 -1.30 9.54 -0.54
CA PHE A 48 -2.31 8.58 -0.97
C PHE A 48 -3.11 8.16 0.25
N GLU A 49 -4.39 7.96 0.07
CA GLU A 49 -5.17 7.33 1.12
C GLU A 49 -4.83 5.85 1.12
N ILE A 50 -4.71 5.25 2.30
CA ILE A 50 -4.31 3.85 2.39
C ILE A 50 -5.52 2.95 2.56
N SER A 51 -5.52 1.85 1.82
CA SER A 51 -6.47 0.78 2.00
C SER A 51 -5.69 -0.46 2.37
N PHE A 52 -5.91 -0.96 3.60
CA PHE A 52 -5.18 -2.13 4.06
C PHE A 52 -5.92 -3.38 3.59
N LEU A 53 -5.23 -4.24 2.85
CA LEU A 53 -5.87 -5.40 2.28
C LEU A 53 -5.94 -6.58 3.22
N ASN A 54 -4.96 -6.70 4.11
CA ASN A 54 -4.87 -7.87 4.95
C ASN A 54 -5.10 -7.59 6.42
N GLU A 55 -5.30 -6.34 6.81
CA GLU A 55 -5.43 -5.98 8.20
C GLU A 55 -6.68 -5.16 8.39
N ARG A 56 -7.22 -5.19 9.57
CA ARG A 56 -8.38 -4.37 9.88
C ARG A 56 -7.93 -2.95 10.14
N LYS A 57 -8.69 -2.01 9.63
CA LYS A 57 -8.35 -0.61 9.78
C LYS A 57 -8.24 -0.21 11.23
N GLU A 58 -9.13 -0.72 12.07
CA GLU A 58 -9.10 -0.38 13.49
C GLU A 58 -7.84 -0.88 14.18
N ASP A 59 -7.33 -2.02 13.77
CA ASP A 59 -6.12 -2.54 14.38
C ASP A 59 -4.93 -1.68 13.99
N LEU A 60 -4.91 -1.17 12.78
CA LEU A 60 -3.84 -0.31 12.33
C LEU A 60 -3.91 1.04 13.02
N GLU A 61 -5.10 1.51 13.31
CA GLU A 61 -5.25 2.76 14.04
C GLU A 61 -4.63 2.64 15.42
N LEU A 62 -4.90 1.55 16.13
CA LEU A 62 -4.34 1.34 17.45
C LEU A 62 -2.82 1.22 17.40
N LEU A 63 -2.32 0.51 16.40
CA LEU A 63 -0.89 0.36 16.23
C LEU A 63 -0.23 1.72 15.97
N TYR A 64 -0.83 2.52 15.12
CA TYR A 64 -0.26 3.81 14.79
C TYR A 64 -0.19 4.69 16.05
N LEU A 65 -1.25 4.73 16.82
CA LEU A 65 -1.28 5.59 18.00
C LEU A 65 -0.33 5.10 19.07
N GLU A 66 -0.08 3.80 19.11
CA GLU A 66 0.86 3.28 20.06
C GLU A 66 2.28 3.69 19.69
N ILE A 67 2.59 3.75 18.42
CA ILE A 67 3.93 4.10 17.95
C ILE A 67 4.13 5.62 17.97
N ALA A 68 3.19 6.34 17.37
CA ALA A 68 3.33 7.79 17.18
C ALA A 68 2.91 8.58 18.40
N GLU A 69 2.03 8.02 19.20
CA GLU A 69 1.54 8.63 20.43
C GLU A 69 0.65 9.85 20.21
N MET A 70 0.42 10.22 18.98
CA MET A 70 -0.49 11.31 18.66
C MET A 70 -0.85 11.24 17.19
N GLU A 71 -1.99 11.82 16.83
CA GLU A 71 -2.38 11.86 15.44
C GLU A 71 -1.48 12.79 14.65
N TYR A 72 -1.39 12.57 13.37
CA TYR A 72 -0.66 13.38 12.41
C TYR A 72 0.86 13.36 12.59
N PHE A 73 1.40 12.50 13.41
CA PHE A 73 2.84 12.43 13.60
C PHE A 73 3.40 11.42 12.56
N PRO A 74 4.25 11.83 11.64
CA PRO A 74 4.68 10.93 10.56
C PRO A 74 5.52 9.77 11.08
N VAL A 75 5.19 8.58 10.65
CA VAL A 75 5.91 7.38 11.04
C VAL A 75 6.61 6.81 9.82
N ASP A 76 7.93 6.71 9.85
CA ASP A 76 8.69 6.20 8.72
C ASP A 76 8.36 4.74 8.46
N CYS A 77 8.09 4.41 7.22
CA CYS A 77 7.73 3.04 6.90
C CYS A 77 8.02 2.71 5.45
N ASN A 78 8.09 1.43 5.18
CA ASN A 78 8.13 0.91 3.83
C ASN A 78 6.83 0.16 3.59
N VAL A 79 6.27 0.33 2.40
CA VAL A 79 5.00 -0.27 2.07
C VAL A 79 5.13 -1.06 0.78
N LYS A 80 4.52 -2.22 0.74
CA LYS A 80 4.43 -2.99 -0.49
C LYS A 80 2.97 -3.00 -0.90
N GLY A 81 2.69 -2.56 -2.10
CA GLY A 81 1.32 -2.50 -2.57
C GLY A 81 1.23 -1.87 -3.95
N HIS A 82 0.07 -1.37 -4.29
CA HIS A 82 -0.12 -0.75 -5.59
C HIS A 82 -1.08 0.42 -5.46
N VAL A 83 -0.92 1.38 -6.37
CA VAL A 83 -1.75 2.58 -6.38
C VAL A 83 -2.81 2.47 -7.45
N LYS A 84 -4.03 2.84 -7.11
CA LYS A 84 -5.11 2.91 -8.06
C LYS A 84 -6.04 4.03 -7.63
N ASN A 85 -6.29 4.98 -8.51
CA ASN A 85 -7.19 6.09 -8.23
C ASN A 85 -6.79 6.83 -6.97
N ASP A 86 -5.51 7.15 -6.83
CA ASP A 86 -4.98 7.90 -5.70
C ASP A 86 -5.12 7.18 -4.36
N THR A 87 -5.40 5.91 -4.39
CA THR A 87 -5.44 5.08 -3.19
C THR A 87 -4.31 4.06 -3.26
N LEU A 88 -3.58 3.92 -2.17
CA LEU A 88 -2.52 2.94 -2.08
C LEU A 88 -3.08 1.71 -1.38
N TYR A 89 -3.17 0.60 -2.11
CA TYR A 89 -3.66 -0.65 -1.56
C TYR A 89 -2.46 -1.41 -1.01
N VAL A 90 -2.43 -1.61 0.29
CA VAL A 90 -1.27 -2.10 0.99
C VAL A 90 -1.36 -3.59 1.26
N ASP A 91 -0.37 -4.33 0.76
CA ASP A 91 -0.25 -5.75 1.06
C ASP A 91 0.59 -5.93 2.32
N ASP A 92 1.58 -5.10 2.53
CA ASP A 92 2.49 -5.24 3.65
C ASP A 92 3.06 -3.88 4.03
N LEU A 93 3.20 -3.64 5.31
CA LEU A 93 3.72 -2.37 5.80
C LEU A 93 4.73 -2.66 6.89
N GLU A 94 5.91 -2.06 6.79
CA GLU A 94 6.97 -2.28 7.75
C GLU A 94 7.39 -0.94 8.32
N ILE A 95 7.40 -0.83 9.65
CA ILE A 95 7.84 0.39 10.31
C ILE A 95 9.36 0.39 10.31
N THR A 96 9.96 1.42 9.74
CA THR A 96 11.41 1.47 9.62
C THR A 96 12.06 2.35 10.67
N PHE A 97 11.32 3.27 11.25
CA PHE A 97 11.89 4.12 12.27
C PHE A 97 10.78 4.53 13.23
N ILE A 98 11.02 4.38 14.50
CA ILE A 98 10.07 4.77 15.52
C ILE A 98 10.62 6.00 16.20
N GLN A 99 9.87 7.09 16.08
CA GLN A 99 10.31 8.35 16.58
C GLN A 99 10.50 8.28 18.08
N GLY A 100 11.58 8.83 18.56
CA GLY A 100 11.83 8.86 20.00
C GLY A 100 12.40 7.61 20.57
N CYS A 101 12.61 6.60 19.74
CA CYS A 101 13.17 5.39 20.22
C CYS A 101 14.48 5.17 19.58
N GLY A 102 15.39 4.63 20.22
CA GLY A 102 16.64 4.26 19.61
C GLY A 102 17.50 5.38 19.21
N GLU A 103 17.20 6.51 19.60
CA GLU A 103 17.93 7.51 19.25
C GLU A 103 19.05 7.48 19.92
N ASP A 104 19.43 7.28 20.46
CA ASP A 104 20.50 7.24 21.11
C ASP A 104 21.47 7.41 20.86
#